data_4e59ef93a8e72ff9febe6fe842fa5dd1
#
_entry.id   4e59ef93a8e72ff9febe6fe842fa5dd1
#
_cell.length_a   1.000
_cell.length_b   1.000
_cell.length_c   1.000
_cell.angle_alpha   90.00
_cell.angle_beta   90.00
_cell.angle_gamma   90.00
#
_symmetry.space_group_name_H-M   'P 1'
#
loop_
_entity.id
_entity.type
_entity.pdbx_description
1 polymer ?
#
loop_
_entity_poly.entity_id
_entity_poly.type
_entity_poly.pdbx_seq_one_letter_code
_entity_poly.pdbx_strand_id
1 'polypeptide(L)'
;MKIVVTRAEAQADPLVASLEALGHEVVRCPLIRIEPLGDEPIDPAAYDWVVVTSPNGAHELARRLASEPKHLAAIGSGTAEALREHGLEPELVPRVSTQEGLLAELPEGRVLLAAAEGARRLLVEERGADFLALYRTMELRPPAPDGDVALLASASAARAFAATGARVPVVVIGPQTEAEARGYGLEVVAVAESYDLDGLLDAVASIQ
;
A
#
# COMPACT_ATOMS: atom_id res chain seq x y z
N MET A 1 -21.99 -13.40 -4.69
CA MET A 1 -22.04 -11.98 -5.12
C MET A 1 -20.98 -11.73 -6.17
N LYS A 2 -21.16 -10.68 -6.96
CA LYS A 2 -20.16 -10.15 -7.89
C LYS A 2 -19.41 -9.00 -7.22
N ILE A 3 -18.14 -9.21 -6.89
CA ILE A 3 -17.33 -8.29 -6.06
C ILE A 3 -16.27 -7.59 -6.90
N VAL A 4 -16.24 -6.26 -6.83
CA VAL A 4 -15.26 -5.43 -7.51
C VAL A 4 -14.03 -5.22 -6.62
N VAL A 5 -12.87 -5.70 -7.05
CA VAL A 5 -11.58 -5.52 -6.38
C VAL A 5 -10.83 -4.38 -7.06
N THR A 6 -10.53 -3.32 -6.29
CA THR A 6 -9.97 -2.07 -6.82
C THR A 6 -8.45 -1.91 -6.60
N ARG A 7 -7.81 -2.90 -5.99
CA ARG A 7 -6.35 -2.89 -5.73
C ARG A 7 -5.55 -2.95 -7.03
N ALA A 8 -4.31 -2.45 -6.98
CA ALA A 8 -3.37 -2.61 -8.08
C ALA A 8 -3.23 -4.08 -8.48
N GLU A 9 -3.12 -4.37 -9.78
CA GLU A 9 -3.13 -5.73 -10.34
C GLU A 9 -2.18 -6.67 -9.60
N ALA A 10 -0.92 -6.26 -9.41
CA ALA A 10 0.10 -7.05 -8.73
C ALA A 10 -0.18 -7.36 -7.25
N GLN A 11 -1.17 -6.70 -6.64
CA GLN A 11 -1.53 -6.86 -5.22
C GLN A 11 -2.94 -7.44 -5.03
N ALA A 12 -3.66 -7.68 -6.12
CA ALA A 12 -5.04 -8.13 -6.05
C ALA A 12 -5.14 -9.64 -5.83
N ASP A 13 -4.16 -10.42 -6.28
CA ASP A 13 -4.24 -11.89 -6.35
C ASP A 13 -4.61 -12.58 -5.03
N PRO A 14 -4.01 -12.26 -3.86
CA PRO A 14 -4.39 -12.92 -2.61
C PRO A 14 -5.86 -12.68 -2.25
N LEU A 15 -6.33 -11.44 -2.38
CA LEU A 15 -7.73 -11.09 -2.09
C LEU A 15 -8.69 -11.74 -3.08
N VAL A 16 -8.34 -11.74 -4.37
CA VAL A 16 -9.13 -12.38 -5.43
C VAL A 16 -9.26 -13.87 -5.16
N ALA A 17 -8.15 -14.57 -4.88
CA ALA A 17 -8.17 -16.00 -4.59
C ALA A 17 -9.04 -16.34 -3.37
N SER A 18 -8.98 -15.52 -2.30
CA SER A 18 -9.82 -15.71 -1.11
C SER A 18 -11.31 -15.53 -1.43
N LEU A 19 -11.67 -14.50 -2.19
CA LEU A 19 -13.06 -14.24 -2.58
C LEU A 19 -13.61 -15.34 -3.50
N GLU A 20 -12.83 -15.81 -4.46
CA GLU A 20 -13.21 -16.90 -5.36
C GLU A 20 -13.36 -18.22 -4.59
N ALA A 21 -12.51 -18.51 -3.60
CA ALA A 21 -12.63 -19.67 -2.73
C ALA A 21 -13.90 -19.64 -1.88
N LEU A 22 -14.41 -18.44 -1.54
CA LEU A 22 -15.70 -18.24 -0.86
C LEU A 22 -16.90 -18.28 -1.83
N GLY A 23 -16.68 -18.55 -3.12
CA GLY A 23 -17.73 -18.70 -4.13
C GLY A 23 -18.24 -17.39 -4.72
N HIS A 24 -17.46 -16.31 -4.63
CA HIS A 24 -17.81 -15.04 -5.26
C HIS A 24 -17.30 -14.95 -6.70
N GLU A 25 -18.00 -14.22 -7.55
CA GLU A 25 -17.50 -13.74 -8.83
C GLU A 25 -16.67 -12.48 -8.59
N VAL A 26 -15.45 -12.41 -9.10
CA VAL A 26 -14.56 -11.25 -8.89
C VAL A 26 -14.35 -10.47 -10.18
N VAL A 27 -14.59 -9.17 -10.11
CA VAL A 27 -14.28 -8.19 -11.15
C VAL A 27 -13.05 -7.38 -10.75
N ARG A 28 -11.97 -7.53 -11.49
CA ARG A 28 -10.77 -6.70 -11.29
C ARG A 28 -10.99 -5.32 -11.91
N CYS A 29 -10.88 -4.29 -11.10
CA CYS A 29 -11.02 -2.89 -11.52
C CYS A 29 -9.89 -2.06 -10.87
N PRO A 30 -8.63 -2.26 -11.26
CA PRO A 30 -7.52 -1.56 -10.64
C PRO A 30 -7.65 -0.05 -10.87
N LEU A 31 -7.60 0.72 -9.79
CA LEU A 31 -7.66 2.18 -9.81
C LEU A 31 -6.30 2.85 -9.85
N ILE A 32 -5.26 2.08 -9.56
CA ILE A 32 -3.86 2.49 -9.64
C ILE A 32 -3.01 1.41 -10.29
N ARG A 33 -1.90 1.85 -10.89
CA ARG A 33 -0.80 1.00 -11.31
C ARG A 33 0.48 1.46 -10.64
N ILE A 34 1.23 0.52 -10.11
CA ILE A 34 2.57 0.76 -9.61
C ILE A 34 3.52 0.61 -10.79
N GLU A 35 4.29 1.64 -11.08
CA GLU A 35 5.25 1.68 -12.18
C GLU A 35 6.66 1.80 -11.59
N PRO A 36 7.50 0.76 -11.73
CA PRO A 36 8.89 0.80 -11.29
C PRO A 36 9.66 1.94 -11.95
N LEU A 37 10.57 2.56 -11.21
CA LEU A 37 11.45 3.61 -11.71
C LEU A 37 12.89 3.10 -11.80
N GLY A 38 13.22 2.54 -12.96
CA GLY A 38 14.54 2.02 -13.27
C GLY A 38 14.76 0.57 -12.83
N ASP A 39 15.80 -0.03 -13.40
CA ASP A 39 16.24 -1.40 -13.15
C ASP A 39 17.69 -1.46 -12.66
N GLU A 40 18.33 -0.31 -12.48
CA GLU A 40 19.69 -0.20 -12.03
C GLU A 40 19.86 -0.83 -10.63
N PRO A 41 20.90 -1.66 -10.43
CA PRO A 41 21.18 -2.20 -9.11
C PRO A 41 21.40 -1.09 -8.07
N ILE A 42 20.92 -1.31 -6.87
CA ILE A 42 21.05 -0.39 -5.74
C ILE A 42 22.15 -0.93 -4.83
N ASP A 43 23.27 -0.20 -4.73
CA ASP A 43 24.33 -0.50 -3.77
C ASP A 43 24.12 0.31 -2.48
N PRO A 44 23.73 -0.35 -1.36
CA PRO A 44 23.48 0.33 -0.08
C PRO A 44 24.76 0.59 0.73
N ALA A 45 25.95 0.19 0.25
CA ALA A 45 27.21 0.17 1.03
C ALA A 45 27.61 1.55 1.60
N ALA A 46 27.22 2.64 0.92
CA ALA A 46 27.51 4.01 1.36
C ALA A 46 26.60 4.50 2.50
N TYR A 47 25.58 3.74 2.88
CA TYR A 47 24.57 4.12 3.86
C TYR A 47 24.67 3.28 5.13
N ASP A 48 24.40 3.90 6.26
CA ASP A 48 24.26 3.19 7.52
C ASP A 48 22.84 2.63 7.65
N TRP A 49 21.84 3.37 7.17
CA TRP A 49 20.45 2.96 7.19
C TRP A 49 19.80 3.03 5.80
N VAL A 50 19.07 2.00 5.44
CA VAL A 50 18.10 2.04 4.33
C VAL A 50 16.71 2.05 4.92
N VAL A 51 15.91 3.05 4.57
CA VAL A 51 14.56 3.25 5.10
C VAL A 51 13.54 3.03 4.00
N VAL A 52 12.55 2.16 4.24
CA VAL A 52 11.48 1.84 3.31
C VAL A 52 10.13 2.26 3.90
N THR A 53 9.32 2.95 3.09
CA THR A 53 8.08 3.57 3.58
C THR A 53 6.79 3.00 2.99
N SER A 54 6.87 1.84 2.31
CA SER A 54 5.69 1.15 1.79
C SER A 54 6.00 -0.29 1.38
N PRO A 55 5.00 -1.19 1.36
CA PRO A 55 5.18 -2.55 0.82
C PRO A 55 5.67 -2.56 -0.63
N ASN A 56 5.14 -1.69 -1.50
CA ASN A 56 5.61 -1.55 -2.88
C ASN A 56 7.09 -1.17 -2.95
N GLY A 57 7.52 -0.28 -2.05
CA GLY A 57 8.94 0.08 -1.92
C GLY A 57 9.79 -1.10 -1.47
N ALA A 58 9.27 -1.96 -0.58
CA ALA A 58 9.95 -3.16 -0.14
C ALA A 58 10.19 -4.14 -1.31
N HIS A 59 9.17 -4.42 -2.11
CA HIS A 59 9.29 -5.29 -3.29
C HIS A 59 10.28 -4.73 -4.31
N GLU A 60 10.19 -3.42 -4.61
CA GLU A 60 11.09 -2.79 -5.59
C GLU A 60 12.54 -2.67 -5.09
N LEU A 61 12.74 -2.39 -3.79
CA LEU A 61 14.07 -2.41 -3.20
C LEU A 61 14.68 -3.81 -3.29
N ALA A 62 13.96 -4.84 -2.83
CA ALA A 62 14.43 -6.22 -2.84
C ALA A 62 14.82 -6.70 -4.25
N ARG A 63 14.03 -6.33 -5.26
CA ARG A 63 14.32 -6.66 -6.67
C ARG A 63 15.64 -6.07 -7.16
N ARG A 64 16.05 -4.92 -6.62
CA ARG A 64 17.18 -4.13 -7.12
C ARG A 64 18.41 -4.12 -6.22
N LEU A 65 18.33 -4.61 -4.97
CA LEU A 65 19.47 -4.63 -4.06
C LEU A 65 20.63 -5.45 -4.63
N ALA A 66 21.80 -4.83 -4.71
CA ALA A 66 23.05 -5.49 -5.12
C ALA A 66 23.73 -6.23 -3.96
N SER A 67 23.48 -5.80 -2.71
CA SER A 67 24.03 -6.39 -1.48
C SER A 67 23.10 -6.10 -0.29
N GLU A 68 23.25 -6.81 0.80
CA GLU A 68 22.52 -6.52 2.03
C GLU A 68 22.85 -5.13 2.58
N PRO A 69 21.84 -4.32 3.01
CA PRO A 69 22.10 -3.08 3.73
C PRO A 69 22.69 -3.35 5.12
N LYS A 70 23.48 -2.42 5.66
CA LYS A 70 24.01 -2.54 7.03
C LYS A 70 22.88 -2.60 8.06
N HIS A 71 21.95 -1.68 7.96
CA HIS A 71 20.74 -1.62 8.79
C HIS A 71 19.53 -1.28 7.91
N LEU A 72 18.39 -1.87 8.21
CA LEU A 72 17.15 -1.71 7.48
C LEU A 72 16.02 -1.26 8.40
N ALA A 73 15.27 -0.24 7.97
CA ALA A 73 14.11 0.24 8.70
C ALA A 73 12.86 0.23 7.82
N ALA A 74 11.74 -0.20 8.38
CA ALA A 74 10.42 -0.16 7.76
C ALA A 74 9.53 0.84 8.48
N ILE A 75 8.71 1.60 7.75
CA ILE A 75 7.80 2.60 8.36
C ILE A 75 6.72 1.97 9.23
N GLY A 76 6.37 0.71 9.02
CA GLY A 76 5.32 0.02 9.76
C GLY A 76 5.29 -1.47 9.44
N SER A 77 4.40 -2.21 10.13
CA SER A 77 4.31 -3.68 10.07
C SER A 77 4.12 -4.23 8.66
N GLY A 78 3.20 -3.68 7.87
CA GLY A 78 2.96 -4.16 6.51
C GLY A 78 4.17 -3.99 5.57
N THR A 79 5.00 -2.94 5.78
CA THR A 79 6.25 -2.78 5.04
C THR A 79 7.31 -3.77 5.53
N ALA A 80 7.34 -4.02 6.85
CA ALA A 80 8.25 -5.00 7.45
C ALA A 80 7.94 -6.43 6.95
N GLU A 81 6.68 -6.79 6.88
CA GLU A 81 6.24 -8.09 6.33
C GLU A 81 6.66 -8.24 4.87
N ALA A 82 6.41 -7.23 4.03
CA ALA A 82 6.83 -7.25 2.64
C ALA A 82 8.36 -7.37 2.46
N LEU A 83 9.15 -6.78 3.35
CA LEU A 83 10.61 -6.98 3.36
C LEU A 83 10.97 -8.43 3.72
N ARG A 84 10.32 -9.01 4.75
CA ARG A 84 10.56 -10.40 5.19
C ARG A 84 10.22 -11.43 4.13
N GLU A 85 9.20 -11.20 3.33
CA GLU A 85 8.86 -12.04 2.16
C GLU A 85 10.04 -12.20 1.19
N HIS A 86 10.95 -11.23 1.17
CA HIS A 86 12.18 -11.25 0.37
C HIS A 86 13.43 -11.62 1.17
N GLY A 87 13.29 -12.09 2.42
CA GLY A 87 14.40 -12.46 3.29
C GLY A 87 15.16 -11.26 3.89
N LEU A 88 14.58 -10.05 3.82
CA LEU A 88 15.14 -8.84 4.38
C LEU A 88 14.49 -8.54 5.73
N GLU A 89 15.24 -8.66 6.83
CA GLU A 89 14.73 -8.40 8.18
C GLU A 89 14.96 -6.94 8.57
N PRO A 90 13.91 -6.11 8.76
CA PRO A 90 14.09 -4.75 9.26
C PRO A 90 14.40 -4.76 10.76
N GLU A 91 15.48 -4.10 11.15
CA GLU A 91 15.90 -3.95 12.54
C GLU A 91 15.09 -2.88 13.29
N LEU A 92 14.51 -1.93 12.56
CA LEU A 92 13.69 -0.86 13.14
C LEU A 92 12.34 -0.77 12.44
N VAL A 93 11.29 -0.87 13.25
CA VAL A 93 9.92 -0.53 12.90
C VAL A 93 9.41 0.42 13.99
N PRO A 94 9.15 1.70 13.70
CA PRO A 94 8.81 2.67 14.73
C PRO A 94 7.46 2.36 15.36
N ARG A 95 7.28 2.78 16.62
CA ARG A 95 6.02 2.64 17.37
C ARG A 95 4.85 3.36 16.69
N VAL A 96 5.16 4.46 16.02
CA VAL A 96 4.19 5.21 15.22
C VAL A 96 4.58 5.08 13.76
N SER A 97 3.74 4.43 12.97
CA SER A 97 3.99 4.11 11.55
C SER A 97 3.91 5.35 10.64
N THR A 98 4.78 6.33 10.92
CA THR A 98 4.90 7.59 10.16
C THR A 98 6.37 7.97 9.98
N GLN A 99 6.65 8.93 9.09
CA GLN A 99 8.02 9.45 8.96
C GLN A 99 8.49 10.20 10.20
N GLU A 100 7.57 10.80 10.97
CA GLU A 100 7.85 11.40 12.26
C GLU A 100 8.30 10.35 13.30
N GLY A 101 7.64 9.18 13.30
CA GLY A 101 8.05 8.04 14.13
C GLY A 101 9.44 7.52 13.75
N LEU A 102 9.72 7.38 12.47
CA LEU A 102 11.06 7.04 11.98
C LEU A 102 12.09 8.09 12.39
N LEU A 103 11.78 9.39 12.21
CA LEU A 103 12.67 10.47 12.58
C LEU A 103 13.04 10.46 14.07
N ALA A 104 12.08 10.10 14.93
CA ALA A 104 12.28 10.06 16.38
C ALA A 104 13.09 8.84 16.85
N GLU A 105 12.99 7.71 16.15
CA GLU A 105 13.57 6.45 16.61
C GLU A 105 14.79 5.98 15.79
N LEU A 106 15.01 6.56 14.59
CA LEU A 106 16.13 6.18 13.71
C LEU A 106 17.46 6.66 14.31
N PRO A 107 18.45 5.77 14.52
CA PRO A 107 19.78 6.17 15.02
C PRO A 107 20.53 7.11 14.06
N GLU A 108 21.59 7.74 14.55
CA GLU A 108 22.46 8.57 13.73
C GLU A 108 23.15 7.75 12.64
N GLY A 109 23.45 8.39 11.52
CA GLY A 109 24.11 7.77 10.38
C GLY A 109 23.62 8.31 9.05
N ARG A 110 24.28 7.91 7.97
CA ARG A 110 23.89 8.27 6.62
C ARG A 110 22.69 7.42 6.19
N VAL A 111 21.61 8.07 5.78
CA VAL A 111 20.31 7.44 5.49
C VAL A 111 20.02 7.48 3.99
N LEU A 112 19.57 6.35 3.43
CA LEU A 112 18.92 6.26 2.13
C LEU A 112 17.41 6.08 2.36
N LEU A 113 16.59 7.05 1.95
CA LEU A 113 15.14 6.93 1.90
C LEU A 113 14.72 6.35 0.56
N ALA A 114 14.36 5.07 0.54
CA ALA A 114 13.92 4.32 -0.63
C ALA A 114 12.38 4.24 -0.63
N ALA A 115 11.71 5.01 -1.51
CA ALA A 115 10.28 5.24 -1.41
C ALA A 115 9.62 5.49 -2.78
N ALA A 116 8.31 5.75 -2.78
CA ALA A 116 7.59 6.24 -3.96
C ALA A 116 8.12 7.62 -4.38
N GLU A 117 8.07 7.93 -5.68
CA GLU A 117 8.46 9.24 -6.24
C GLU A 117 7.75 10.41 -5.53
N GLY A 118 6.46 10.26 -5.25
CA GLY A 118 5.62 11.25 -4.56
C GLY A 118 5.60 11.12 -3.03
N ALA A 119 6.51 10.36 -2.42
CA ALA A 119 6.57 10.22 -0.98
C ALA A 119 6.94 11.54 -0.29
N ARG A 120 6.45 11.73 0.94
CA ARG A 120 6.91 12.82 1.81
C ARG A 120 8.42 12.72 2.00
N ARG A 121 9.08 13.84 2.13
CA ARG A 121 10.55 13.92 2.25
C ARG A 121 11.03 14.44 3.59
N LEU A 122 10.29 14.16 4.67
CA LEU A 122 10.63 14.64 6.01
C LEU A 122 12.04 14.19 6.45
N LEU A 123 12.39 12.92 6.19
CA LEU A 123 13.75 12.44 6.52
C LEU A 123 14.85 13.12 5.67
N VAL A 124 14.54 13.54 4.44
CA VAL A 124 15.46 14.33 3.62
C VAL A 124 15.65 15.71 4.21
N GLU A 125 14.54 16.35 4.60
CA GLU A 125 14.53 17.74 5.11
C GLU A 125 15.16 17.84 6.49
N GLU A 126 14.87 16.90 7.40
CA GLU A 126 15.28 16.97 8.82
C GLU A 126 16.57 16.19 9.12
N ARG A 127 16.92 15.18 8.31
CA ARG A 127 18.10 14.31 8.55
C ARG A 127 19.12 14.34 7.41
N GLY A 128 18.84 15.06 6.32
CA GLY A 128 19.69 15.07 5.14
C GLY A 128 19.80 13.69 4.46
N ALA A 129 18.75 12.87 4.55
CA ALA A 129 18.71 11.57 3.89
C ALA A 129 18.80 11.72 2.37
N ASP A 130 19.58 10.86 1.72
CA ASP A 130 19.50 10.72 0.27
C ASP A 130 18.16 10.07 -0.12
N PHE A 131 17.56 10.55 -1.21
CA PHE A 131 16.25 10.04 -1.66
C PHE A 131 16.40 9.21 -2.94
N LEU A 132 15.85 8.00 -2.91
CA LEU A 132 15.75 7.13 -4.07
C LEU A 132 14.28 6.83 -4.37
N ALA A 133 13.79 7.34 -5.50
CA ALA A 133 12.49 6.97 -6.01
C ALA A 133 12.56 5.56 -6.62
N LEU A 134 11.83 4.61 -6.04
CA LEU A 134 11.78 3.22 -6.49
C LEU A 134 10.66 2.99 -7.52
N TYR A 135 9.55 3.67 -7.34
CA TYR A 135 8.35 3.52 -8.15
C TYR A 135 7.51 4.80 -8.13
N ARG A 136 6.59 4.90 -9.06
CA ARG A 136 5.51 5.88 -9.00
C ARG A 136 4.15 5.19 -9.05
N THR A 137 3.16 5.84 -8.45
CA THR A 137 1.76 5.43 -8.52
C THR A 137 1.08 6.19 -9.64
N MET A 138 0.60 5.46 -10.63
CA MET A 138 -0.20 6.00 -11.73
C MET A 138 -1.67 5.81 -11.43
N GLU A 139 -2.46 6.88 -11.44
CA GLU A 139 -3.91 6.78 -11.36
C GLU A 139 -4.46 6.23 -12.68
N LEU A 140 -5.33 5.23 -12.57
CA LEU A 140 -6.07 4.67 -13.69
C LEU A 140 -7.50 5.22 -13.64
N ARG A 141 -8.11 5.35 -14.83
CA ARG A 141 -9.52 5.74 -14.97
C ARG A 141 -10.26 4.66 -15.76
N PRO A 142 -10.49 3.50 -15.14
CA PRO A 142 -11.26 2.46 -15.80
C PRO A 142 -12.70 2.93 -16.01
N PRO A 143 -13.44 2.32 -16.95
CA PRO A 143 -14.88 2.52 -17.04
C PRO A 143 -15.53 2.09 -15.71
N ALA A 144 -16.71 2.65 -15.42
CA ALA A 144 -17.47 2.30 -14.23
C ALA A 144 -17.68 0.77 -14.18
N PRO A 145 -17.19 0.08 -13.14
CA PRO A 145 -17.38 -1.36 -13.02
C PRO A 145 -18.84 -1.67 -12.68
N ASP A 146 -19.25 -2.89 -13.03
CA ASP A 146 -20.52 -3.49 -12.64
C ASP A 146 -20.28 -4.59 -11.60
N GLY A 147 -21.07 -4.60 -10.53
CA GLY A 147 -20.95 -5.54 -9.43
C GLY A 147 -21.95 -5.26 -8.32
N ASP A 148 -22.06 -6.20 -7.38
CA ASP A 148 -22.94 -6.06 -6.21
C ASP A 148 -22.30 -5.16 -5.13
N VAL A 149 -20.98 -5.25 -4.99
CA VAL A 149 -20.20 -4.47 -4.02
C VAL A 149 -18.77 -4.26 -4.49
N ALA A 150 -18.14 -3.12 -4.12
CA ALA A 150 -16.73 -2.84 -4.40
C ALA A 150 -15.92 -2.72 -3.10
N LEU A 151 -14.69 -3.24 -3.10
CA LEU A 151 -13.79 -3.21 -1.95
C LEU A 151 -12.80 -2.07 -2.08
N LEU A 152 -12.76 -1.18 -1.07
CA LEU A 152 -11.89 -0.01 -1.05
C LEU A 152 -10.91 -0.10 0.13
N ALA A 153 -9.63 -0.27 -0.18
CA ALA A 153 -8.57 -0.47 0.81
C ALA A 153 -7.83 0.83 1.22
N SER A 154 -8.30 2.00 0.79
CA SER A 154 -7.72 3.29 1.18
C SER A 154 -8.61 4.46 0.81
N ALA A 155 -8.42 5.62 1.46
CA ALA A 155 -9.10 6.86 1.12
C ALA A 155 -8.83 7.31 -0.34
N SER A 156 -7.61 7.11 -0.84
CA SER A 156 -7.30 7.40 -2.25
C SER A 156 -8.04 6.47 -3.21
N ALA A 157 -8.25 5.20 -2.86
CA ALA A 157 -9.07 4.29 -3.64
C ALA A 157 -10.54 4.74 -3.66
N ALA A 158 -11.08 5.25 -2.54
CA ALA A 158 -12.44 5.78 -2.48
C ALA A 158 -12.63 6.97 -3.44
N ARG A 159 -11.70 7.91 -3.44
CA ARG A 159 -11.67 9.05 -4.36
C ARG A 159 -11.61 8.60 -5.83
N ALA A 160 -10.66 7.71 -6.15
CA ALA A 160 -10.48 7.20 -7.51
C ALA A 160 -11.68 6.39 -7.99
N PHE A 161 -12.31 5.59 -7.11
CA PHE A 161 -13.52 4.84 -7.41
C PHE A 161 -14.70 5.77 -7.72
N ALA A 162 -14.93 6.79 -6.90
CA ALA A 162 -15.97 7.78 -7.15
C ALA A 162 -15.78 8.48 -8.51
N ALA A 163 -14.53 8.75 -8.92
CA ALA A 163 -14.22 9.35 -10.21
C ALA A 163 -14.59 8.46 -11.42
N THR A 164 -14.79 7.14 -11.23
CA THR A 164 -15.30 6.26 -12.29
C THR A 164 -16.78 6.49 -12.62
N GLY A 165 -17.52 7.15 -11.72
CA GLY A 165 -18.96 7.30 -11.81
C GLY A 165 -19.76 6.03 -11.48
N ALA A 166 -19.12 4.99 -10.96
CA ALA A 166 -19.79 3.76 -10.54
C ALA A 166 -20.79 4.03 -9.39
N ARG A 167 -21.90 3.32 -9.41
CA ARG A 167 -22.95 3.37 -8.37
C ARG A 167 -23.03 2.05 -7.59
N VAL A 168 -21.93 1.35 -7.51
CA VAL A 168 -21.82 0.09 -6.77
C VAL A 168 -21.60 0.44 -5.29
N PRO A 169 -22.37 -0.15 -4.35
CA PRO A 169 -22.12 -0.01 -2.91
C PRO A 169 -20.69 -0.44 -2.55
N VAL A 170 -20.13 0.12 -1.47
CA VAL A 170 -18.74 -0.15 -1.12
C VAL A 170 -18.58 -0.73 0.27
N VAL A 171 -17.65 -1.66 0.41
CA VAL A 171 -17.07 -2.11 1.69
C VAL A 171 -15.69 -1.45 1.81
N VAL A 172 -15.40 -0.87 2.95
CA VAL A 172 -14.19 -0.09 3.18
C VAL A 172 -13.33 -0.66 4.30
N ILE A 173 -12.02 -0.53 4.18
CA ILE A 173 -11.05 -1.11 5.11
C ILE A 173 -11.03 -0.43 6.50
N GLY A 174 -11.59 0.74 6.65
CA GLY A 174 -11.58 1.43 7.94
C GLY A 174 -12.16 2.85 7.89
N PRO A 175 -12.21 3.55 9.05
CA PRO A 175 -12.96 4.79 9.22
C PRO A 175 -12.46 5.96 8.37
N GLN A 176 -11.16 6.05 8.07
CA GLN A 176 -10.65 7.10 7.19
C GLN A 176 -11.15 6.90 5.75
N THR A 177 -11.17 5.65 5.28
CA THR A 177 -11.70 5.29 3.95
C THR A 177 -13.22 5.50 3.91
N GLU A 178 -13.92 5.20 4.99
CA GLU A 178 -15.35 5.46 5.12
C GLU A 178 -15.68 6.95 5.00
N ALA A 179 -14.99 7.79 5.77
CA ALA A 179 -15.20 9.25 5.73
C ALA A 179 -14.99 9.80 4.32
N GLU A 180 -13.94 9.38 3.64
CA GLU A 180 -13.65 9.78 2.26
C GLU A 180 -14.72 9.27 1.28
N ALA A 181 -15.09 7.98 1.37
CA ALA A 181 -16.11 7.38 0.51
C ALA A 181 -17.46 8.10 0.63
N ARG A 182 -17.93 8.36 1.86
CA ARG A 182 -19.16 9.11 2.11
C ARG A 182 -19.04 10.56 1.65
N GLY A 183 -17.87 11.19 1.78
CA GLY A 183 -17.59 12.54 1.29
C GLY A 183 -17.76 12.68 -0.22
N TYR A 184 -17.50 11.62 -0.98
CA TYR A 184 -17.75 11.53 -2.43
C TYR A 184 -19.11 10.96 -2.79
N GLY A 185 -20.01 10.74 -1.83
CA GLY A 185 -21.37 10.26 -2.05
C GLY A 185 -21.47 8.76 -2.38
N LEU A 186 -20.44 7.97 -2.07
CA LEU A 186 -20.51 6.51 -2.19
C LEU A 186 -21.37 5.92 -1.06
N GLU A 187 -22.13 4.88 -1.38
CA GLU A 187 -22.90 4.12 -0.41
C GLU A 187 -22.00 3.11 0.31
N VAL A 188 -21.63 3.41 1.57
CA VAL A 188 -20.84 2.50 2.41
C VAL A 188 -21.78 1.54 3.12
N VAL A 189 -21.70 0.25 2.79
CA VAL A 189 -22.55 -0.82 3.34
C VAL A 189 -21.90 -1.60 4.47
N ALA A 190 -20.55 -1.62 4.53
CA ALA A 190 -19.81 -2.16 5.67
C ALA A 190 -18.43 -1.51 5.81
N VAL A 191 -17.92 -1.54 7.02
CA VAL A 191 -16.56 -1.10 7.40
C VAL A 191 -15.87 -2.28 8.07
N ALA A 192 -14.64 -2.61 7.65
CA ALA A 192 -13.87 -3.66 8.27
C ALA A 192 -13.52 -3.31 9.73
N GLU A 193 -13.58 -4.29 10.62
CA GLU A 193 -13.21 -4.13 12.04
C GLU A 193 -11.68 -4.16 12.22
N SER A 194 -10.98 -5.03 11.47
CA SER A 194 -9.51 -4.98 11.34
C SER A 194 -9.13 -4.31 10.01
N TYR A 195 -8.06 -3.50 10.04
CA TYR A 195 -7.69 -2.64 8.91
C TYR A 195 -6.71 -3.35 7.97
N ASP A 196 -7.06 -4.59 7.60
CA ASP A 196 -6.29 -5.50 6.75
C ASP A 196 -7.21 -6.21 5.73
N LEU A 197 -6.65 -7.15 4.98
CA LEU A 197 -7.41 -7.88 3.96
C LEU A 197 -8.42 -8.86 4.58
N ASP A 198 -8.07 -9.46 5.71
CA ASP A 198 -8.95 -10.40 6.40
C ASP A 198 -10.18 -9.68 6.92
N GLY A 199 -10.01 -8.47 7.50
CA GLY A 199 -11.12 -7.62 7.90
C GLY A 199 -12.03 -7.21 6.74
N LEU A 200 -11.49 -6.98 5.54
CA LEU A 200 -12.31 -6.75 4.35
C LEU A 200 -13.13 -8.00 3.95
N LEU A 201 -12.54 -9.21 4.05
CA LEU A 201 -13.25 -10.46 3.79
C LEU A 201 -14.37 -10.70 4.80
N ASP A 202 -14.10 -10.47 6.09
CA ASP A 202 -15.12 -10.59 7.16
C ASP A 202 -16.25 -9.57 6.97
N ALA A 203 -15.93 -8.34 6.58
CA ALA A 203 -16.93 -7.33 6.29
C ALA A 203 -17.81 -7.69 5.08
N VAL A 204 -17.25 -8.34 4.05
CA VAL A 204 -18.03 -8.90 2.93
C VAL A 204 -18.96 -10.00 3.41
N ALA A 205 -18.50 -10.89 4.28
CA ALA A 205 -19.32 -11.97 4.82
C ALA A 205 -20.50 -11.45 5.65
N SER A 206 -20.37 -10.28 6.28
CA SER A 206 -21.42 -9.67 7.13
C SER A 206 -22.59 -9.06 6.34
N ILE A 207 -22.42 -8.82 5.04
CA ILE A 207 -23.46 -8.22 4.17
C ILE A 207 -24.21 -9.23 3.29
N GLN A 208 -23.99 -10.52 3.51
CA GLN A 208 -24.70 -11.62 2.85
C GLN A 208 -26.01 -11.99 3.60
#